data_4a72a04c657d10eff20211bf6c42a424
#
_entry.id   4a72a04c657d10eff20211bf6c42a424
#
_cell.length_a   1.000
_cell.length_b   1.000
_cell.length_c   1.000
_cell.angle_alpha   90.00
_cell.angle_beta   90.00
_cell.angle_gamma   90.00
#
_symmetry.space_group_name_H-M   'P 1'
#
loop_
_entity.id
_entity.type
_entity.pdbx_description
1 polymer ?
#
loop_
_entity_poly.entity_id
_entity_poly.type
_entity_poly.pdbx_seq_one_letter_code
_entity_poly.pdbx_strand_id
1 'polypeptide(L)'
;MIKLLVQINCVLILSTLTFTAYSQNLTYDAYIRGHKVGEMVVSREVNDESTKISVKTHIEAHMLVKITVDFVSESTYMDNKLIIGEATSHTNGHLKSSVHTVFKDGKYVINKDGKESSLPLESIVGADYYYFETPVGKQKTYALATGIMLDIVNNNDQTFYFEHDGKKELHTFANGRLSELEISHRLYTVTFKIRK
;
A
#
# COMPACT_ATOMS: atom_id res chain seq x y z
N MET A 1 -74.58 17.49 8.17
CA MET A 1 -73.35 18.16 7.72
C MET A 1 -72.18 17.56 8.53
N ILE A 2 -71.59 16.53 7.98
CA ILE A 2 -70.51 15.78 8.65
C ILE A 2 -69.18 16.29 8.09
N LYS A 3 -68.35 16.90 8.94
CA LYS A 3 -66.97 17.32 8.58
C LYS A 3 -66.08 16.08 8.69
N LEU A 4 -65.57 15.62 7.56
CA LEU A 4 -64.58 14.55 7.49
C LEU A 4 -63.21 15.18 7.73
N LEU A 5 -62.58 14.91 8.88
CA LEU A 5 -61.20 15.24 9.17
C LEU A 5 -60.28 14.21 8.49
N VAL A 6 -59.58 14.60 7.45
CA VAL A 6 -58.50 13.82 6.87
C VAL A 6 -57.27 14.08 7.65
N GLN A 7 -56.82 13.12 8.48
CA GLN A 7 -55.47 13.13 9.09
C GLN A 7 -54.47 12.66 8.04
N ILE A 8 -53.62 13.57 7.59
CA ILE A 8 -52.45 13.25 6.77
C ILE A 8 -51.34 12.80 7.74
N ASN A 9 -51.11 11.49 7.84
CA ASN A 9 -49.95 10.93 8.49
C ASN A 9 -48.73 11.11 7.58
N CYS A 10 -47.94 12.15 7.83
CA CYS A 10 -46.63 12.34 7.22
C CYS A 10 -45.62 11.36 7.87
N VAL A 11 -45.45 10.17 7.28
CA VAL A 11 -44.39 9.24 7.71
C VAL A 11 -43.07 9.81 7.18
N LEU A 12 -42.31 10.42 8.10
CA LEU A 12 -40.95 10.86 7.84
C LEU A 12 -40.06 9.62 7.77
N ILE A 13 -39.78 9.10 6.57
CA ILE A 13 -38.80 8.04 6.37
C ILE A 13 -37.42 8.70 6.54
N LEU A 14 -36.87 8.59 7.73
CA LEU A 14 -35.47 8.91 8.01
C LEU A 14 -34.63 7.83 7.34
N SER A 15 -34.18 8.05 6.10
CA SER A 15 -33.16 7.23 5.45
C SER A 15 -31.85 7.45 6.22
N THR A 16 -31.52 6.52 7.12
CA THR A 16 -30.20 6.43 7.73
C THR A 16 -29.23 6.02 6.64
N LEU A 17 -28.46 6.98 6.13
CA LEU A 17 -27.27 6.71 5.33
C LEU A 17 -26.29 5.94 6.20
N THR A 18 -26.26 4.62 6.06
CA THR A 18 -25.25 3.79 6.72
C THR A 18 -23.95 3.96 5.93
N PHE A 19 -23.01 4.75 6.47
CA PHE A 19 -21.65 4.78 5.97
C PHE A 19 -21.01 3.43 6.25
N THR A 20 -20.73 2.66 5.21
CA THR A 20 -20.04 1.38 5.34
C THR A 20 -18.54 1.61 5.25
N ALA A 21 -17.87 1.75 6.40
CA ALA A 21 -16.42 1.62 6.46
C ALA A 21 -16.06 0.13 6.37
N TYR A 22 -15.22 -0.22 5.40
CA TYR A 22 -14.72 -1.59 5.23
C TYR A 22 -13.22 -1.62 5.51
N SER A 23 -12.79 -2.54 6.38
CA SER A 23 -11.38 -2.72 6.75
C SER A 23 -10.91 -4.12 6.37
N GLN A 24 -9.71 -4.21 5.79
CA GLN A 24 -9.02 -5.47 5.50
C GLN A 24 -7.63 -5.45 6.11
N ASN A 25 -7.23 -6.58 6.68
CA ASN A 25 -5.88 -6.76 7.20
C ASN A 25 -5.26 -8.00 6.57
N LEU A 26 -4.02 -7.87 6.11
CA LEU A 26 -3.19 -8.96 5.61
C LEU A 26 -1.93 -9.02 6.46
N THR A 27 -1.55 -10.22 6.87
CA THR A 27 -0.31 -10.44 7.61
C THR A 27 0.58 -11.37 6.80
N TYR A 28 1.84 -11.03 6.69
CA TYR A 28 2.86 -11.81 6.00
C TYR A 28 3.97 -12.17 6.97
N ASP A 29 4.42 -13.41 6.93
CA ASP A 29 5.64 -13.83 7.60
C ASP A 29 6.84 -13.54 6.70
N ALA A 30 7.88 -12.92 7.24
CA ALA A 30 9.12 -12.62 6.53
C ALA A 30 10.16 -13.73 6.73
N TYR A 31 10.77 -14.18 5.64
CA TYR A 31 11.77 -15.25 5.64
C TYR A 31 13.07 -14.81 4.97
N ILE A 32 14.20 -15.25 5.52
CA ILE A 32 15.52 -15.18 4.88
C ILE A 32 16.11 -16.61 4.92
N ARG A 33 16.47 -17.16 3.75
CA ARG A 33 17.00 -18.53 3.63
C ARG A 33 16.12 -19.58 4.32
N GLY A 34 14.81 -19.43 4.27
CA GLY A 34 13.83 -20.34 4.87
C GLY A 34 13.60 -20.15 6.38
N HIS A 35 14.33 -19.28 7.06
CA HIS A 35 14.12 -18.96 8.48
C HIS A 35 13.19 -17.74 8.61
N LYS A 36 12.17 -17.85 9.45
CA LYS A 36 11.31 -16.72 9.77
C LYS A 36 12.12 -15.68 10.55
N VAL A 37 12.12 -14.44 10.05
CA VAL A 37 12.89 -13.32 10.60
C VAL A 37 12.02 -12.12 10.98
N GLY A 38 10.72 -12.18 10.78
CA GLY A 38 9.83 -11.07 11.10
C GLY A 38 8.46 -11.22 10.48
N GLU A 39 7.78 -10.08 10.40
CA GLU A 39 6.45 -9.99 9.81
C GLU A 39 6.18 -8.64 9.16
N MET A 40 5.20 -8.61 8.29
CA MET A 40 4.64 -7.42 7.69
C MET A 40 3.12 -7.46 7.85
N VAL A 41 2.56 -6.37 8.34
CA VAL A 41 1.11 -6.16 8.45
C VAL A 41 0.70 -5.07 7.49
N VAL A 42 -0.29 -5.36 6.65
CA VAL A 42 -0.85 -4.42 5.69
C VAL A 42 -2.33 -4.25 6.01
N SER A 43 -2.78 -3.03 6.23
CA SER A 43 -4.19 -2.70 6.46
C SER A 43 -4.71 -1.78 5.37
N ARG A 44 -5.96 -2.01 4.96
CA ARG A 44 -6.71 -1.14 4.05
C ARG A 44 -8.04 -0.76 4.69
N GLU A 45 -8.30 0.52 4.79
CA GLU A 45 -9.56 1.09 5.23
C GLU A 45 -10.20 1.84 4.07
N VAL A 46 -11.41 1.49 3.73
CA VAL A 46 -12.18 2.13 2.65
C VAL A 46 -13.40 2.80 3.24
N ASN A 47 -13.60 4.06 2.91
CA ASN A 47 -14.84 4.80 3.16
C ASN A 47 -15.31 5.43 1.85
N ASP A 48 -16.44 6.14 1.89
CA ASP A 48 -17.07 6.72 0.70
C ASP A 48 -16.20 7.74 -0.05
N GLU A 49 -15.22 8.35 0.60
CA GLU A 49 -14.40 9.42 0.03
C GLU A 49 -12.96 8.99 -0.24
N SER A 50 -12.44 7.99 0.49
CA SER A 50 -11.02 7.65 0.44
C SER A 50 -10.72 6.19 0.77
N THR A 51 -9.58 5.72 0.28
CA THR A 51 -8.93 4.48 0.70
C THR A 51 -7.63 4.83 1.41
N LYS A 52 -7.46 4.35 2.63
CA LYS A 52 -6.20 4.45 3.38
C LYS A 52 -5.52 3.09 3.43
N ILE A 53 -4.22 3.06 3.16
CA ILE A 53 -3.40 1.85 3.25
C ILE A 53 -2.23 2.13 4.19
N SER A 54 -1.98 1.20 5.11
CA SER A 54 -0.82 1.24 6.00
C SER A 54 -0.06 -0.07 5.89
N VAL A 55 1.26 0.02 5.78
CA VAL A 55 2.18 -1.12 5.79
C VAL A 55 3.14 -0.94 6.96
N LYS A 56 3.24 -1.97 7.80
CA LYS A 56 4.19 -2.01 8.93
C LYS A 56 4.98 -3.29 8.84
N THR A 57 6.30 -3.17 8.75
CA THR A 57 7.22 -4.31 8.66
C THR A 57 8.23 -4.26 9.79
N HIS A 58 8.44 -5.38 10.45
CA HIS A 58 9.53 -5.58 11.41
C HIS A 58 10.29 -6.85 11.05
N ILE A 59 11.59 -6.72 10.85
CA ILE A 59 12.52 -7.82 10.55
C ILE A 59 13.67 -7.78 11.53
N GLU A 60 13.97 -8.92 12.14
CA GLU A 60 15.17 -9.12 12.94
C GLU A 60 15.91 -10.35 12.41
N ALA A 61 17.05 -10.16 11.80
CA ALA A 61 17.87 -11.20 11.21
C ALA A 61 19.24 -11.28 11.88
N HIS A 62 19.66 -12.50 12.20
CA HIS A 62 20.99 -12.81 12.69
C HIS A 62 21.78 -13.50 11.57
N MET A 63 22.66 -12.75 10.92
CA MET A 63 23.59 -13.28 9.93
C MET A 63 25.00 -13.34 10.52
N LEU A 64 25.91 -12.46 10.08
CA LEU A 64 27.20 -12.24 10.75
C LEU A 64 27.06 -11.25 11.91
N VAL A 65 26.11 -10.33 11.78
CA VAL A 65 25.71 -9.36 12.81
C VAL A 65 24.18 -9.35 12.89
N LYS A 66 23.66 -8.94 14.03
CA LYS A 66 22.20 -8.69 14.18
C LYS A 66 21.82 -7.46 13.36
N ILE A 67 20.79 -7.60 12.53
CA ILE A 67 20.21 -6.51 11.75
C ILE A 67 18.73 -6.44 12.08
N THR A 68 18.27 -5.27 12.47
CA THR A 68 16.84 -4.97 12.64
C THR A 68 16.43 -3.97 11.57
N VAL A 69 15.33 -4.23 10.88
CA VAL A 69 14.72 -3.34 9.89
C VAL A 69 13.28 -3.09 10.27
N ASP A 70 12.94 -1.82 10.46
CA ASP A 70 11.57 -1.35 10.67
C ASP A 70 11.18 -0.47 9.49
N PHE A 71 10.07 -0.79 8.85
CA PHE A 71 9.50 0.00 7.77
C PHE A 71 8.04 0.31 8.08
N VAL A 72 7.65 1.56 7.89
CA VAL A 72 6.28 2.02 8.00
C VAL A 72 5.96 2.87 6.79
N SER A 73 4.81 2.61 6.16
CA SER A 73 4.24 3.53 5.19
C SER A 73 2.75 3.70 5.41
N GLU A 74 2.26 4.89 5.07
CA GLU A 74 0.85 5.24 5.07
C GLU A 74 0.53 6.01 3.79
N SER A 75 -0.60 5.68 3.18
CA SER A 75 -1.06 6.32 1.95
C SER A 75 -2.56 6.57 2.00
N THR A 76 -2.99 7.65 1.36
CA THR A 76 -4.39 7.99 1.17
C THR A 76 -4.67 8.18 -0.31
N TYR A 77 -5.68 7.48 -0.78
CA TYR A 77 -6.17 7.53 -2.16
C TYR A 77 -7.57 8.13 -2.20
N MET A 78 -7.85 8.91 -3.26
CA MET A 78 -9.20 9.33 -3.65
C MET A 78 -9.36 8.98 -5.13
N ASP A 79 -10.44 8.31 -5.49
CA ASP A 79 -10.70 7.84 -6.87
C ASP A 79 -9.51 7.05 -7.46
N ASN A 80 -8.91 6.16 -6.67
CA ASN A 80 -7.71 5.36 -6.99
C ASN A 80 -6.45 6.19 -7.30
N LYS A 81 -6.44 7.46 -6.96
CA LYS A 81 -5.32 8.37 -7.12
C LYS A 81 -4.66 8.61 -5.78
N LEU A 82 -3.36 8.46 -5.68
CA LEU A 82 -2.60 8.82 -4.49
C LEU A 82 -2.72 10.32 -4.23
N ILE A 83 -3.16 10.69 -3.05
CA ILE A 83 -3.26 12.09 -2.62
C ILE A 83 -2.08 12.45 -1.73
N ILE A 84 -1.80 11.60 -0.75
CA ILE A 84 -0.67 11.74 0.16
C ILE A 84 -0.11 10.36 0.47
N GLY A 85 1.21 10.26 0.60
CA GLY A 85 1.90 9.07 1.00
C GLY A 85 3.15 9.39 1.80
N GLU A 86 3.38 8.64 2.87
CA GLU A 86 4.54 8.77 3.73
C GLU A 86 5.18 7.40 3.91
N ALA A 87 6.50 7.35 3.94
CA ALA A 87 7.23 6.14 4.25
C ALA A 87 8.50 6.44 5.03
N THR A 88 8.78 5.63 6.03
CA THR A 88 10.02 5.69 6.81
C THR A 88 10.64 4.30 6.94
N SER A 89 11.96 4.25 6.87
CA SER A 89 12.72 3.03 7.07
C SER A 89 13.81 3.28 8.12
N HIS A 90 13.91 2.38 9.10
CA HIS A 90 14.97 2.38 10.10
C HIS A 90 15.77 1.08 10.01
N THR A 91 17.06 1.17 10.24
CA THR A 91 17.95 0.00 10.40
C THR A 91 18.71 0.13 11.70
N ASN A 92 18.61 -0.87 12.57
CA ASN A 92 19.20 -0.86 13.91
C ASN A 92 18.82 0.41 14.70
N GLY A 93 17.56 0.84 14.60
CA GLY A 93 17.03 2.04 15.27
C GLY A 93 17.40 3.37 14.60
N HIS A 94 18.26 3.40 13.58
CA HIS A 94 18.65 4.61 12.87
C HIS A 94 17.81 4.83 11.62
N LEU A 95 17.27 6.05 11.45
CA LEU A 95 16.55 6.44 10.24
C LEU A 95 17.46 6.30 9.02
N LYS A 96 17.01 5.56 8.01
CA LYS A 96 17.70 5.30 6.75
C LYS A 96 17.09 6.05 5.59
N SER A 97 15.78 6.19 5.57
CA SER A 97 15.07 6.93 4.55
C SER A 97 13.73 7.43 5.08
N SER A 98 13.37 8.62 4.63
CA SER A 98 12.05 9.21 4.85
C SER A 98 11.56 9.79 3.53
N VAL A 99 10.35 9.40 3.11
CA VAL A 99 9.72 9.90 1.88
C VAL A 99 8.35 10.44 2.24
N HIS A 100 8.08 11.67 1.80
CA HIS A 100 6.77 12.29 1.87
C HIS A 100 6.35 12.71 0.46
N THR A 101 5.16 12.30 0.03
CA THR A 101 4.63 12.56 -1.30
C THR A 101 3.25 13.16 -1.19
N VAL A 102 3.00 14.25 -1.88
CA VAL A 102 1.69 14.90 -1.91
C VAL A 102 1.33 15.32 -3.33
N PHE A 103 0.06 15.12 -3.71
CA PHE A 103 -0.50 15.69 -4.93
C PHE A 103 -0.90 17.13 -4.67
N LYS A 104 -0.27 18.07 -5.39
CA LYS A 104 -0.53 19.50 -5.26
C LYS A 104 -0.32 20.20 -6.60
N ASP A 105 -1.22 21.12 -6.94
CA ASP A 105 -1.13 21.97 -8.14
C ASP A 105 -0.92 21.17 -9.43
N GLY A 106 -1.64 20.04 -9.58
CA GLY A 106 -1.60 19.19 -10.78
C GLY A 106 -0.36 18.29 -10.93
N LYS A 107 0.47 18.17 -9.89
CA LYS A 107 1.69 17.34 -9.88
C LYS A 107 1.90 16.69 -8.52
N TYR A 108 2.78 15.69 -8.47
CA TYR A 108 3.27 15.14 -7.21
C TYR A 108 4.53 15.87 -6.78
N VAL A 109 4.53 16.38 -5.56
CA VAL A 109 5.72 16.90 -4.87
C VAL A 109 6.21 15.82 -3.93
N ILE A 110 7.50 15.47 -4.04
CA ILE A 110 8.14 14.39 -3.31
C ILE A 110 9.29 14.99 -2.51
N ASN A 111 9.25 14.83 -1.20
CA ASN A 111 10.40 15.12 -0.33
C ASN A 111 10.99 13.79 0.10
N LYS A 112 12.24 13.52 -0.30
CA LYS A 112 13.00 12.34 0.11
C LYS A 112 14.24 12.76 0.84
N ASP A 113 14.34 12.38 2.11
CA ASP A 113 15.50 12.65 2.95
C ASP A 113 15.87 14.17 2.96
N GLY A 114 14.84 15.04 2.95
CA GLY A 114 15.00 16.50 2.90
C GLY A 114 15.23 17.08 1.50
N LYS A 115 15.29 16.25 0.45
CA LYS A 115 15.42 16.72 -0.94
C LYS A 115 14.09 16.69 -1.65
N GLU A 116 13.69 17.83 -2.19
CA GLU A 116 12.45 17.96 -2.95
C GLU A 116 12.65 17.65 -4.44
N SER A 117 11.69 16.96 -5.01
CA SER A 117 11.55 16.69 -6.44
C SER A 117 10.07 16.69 -6.83
N SER A 118 9.76 16.60 -8.11
CA SER A 118 8.38 16.53 -8.57
C SER A 118 8.21 15.57 -9.75
N LEU A 119 7.00 14.97 -9.81
CA LEU A 119 6.55 14.18 -10.96
C LEU A 119 5.36 14.92 -11.59
N PRO A 120 5.46 15.34 -12.86
CA PRO A 120 4.40 16.04 -13.59
C PRO A 120 3.35 15.03 -14.11
N LEU A 121 2.75 14.25 -13.21
CA LEU A 121 1.74 13.26 -13.50
C LEU A 121 0.43 13.67 -12.83
N GLU A 122 -0.69 13.47 -13.52
CA GLU A 122 -2.03 13.79 -12.99
C GLU A 122 -2.51 12.75 -11.99
N SER A 123 -2.08 11.50 -12.12
CA SER A 123 -2.47 10.38 -11.26
C SER A 123 -1.35 9.34 -11.16
N ILE A 124 -1.09 8.88 -9.95
CA ILE A 124 -0.27 7.69 -9.67
C ILE A 124 -1.00 6.76 -8.71
N VAL A 125 -0.69 5.46 -8.81
CA VAL A 125 -1.11 4.43 -7.86
C VAL A 125 0.15 3.86 -7.22
N GLY A 126 0.17 3.76 -5.92
CA GLY A 126 1.29 3.18 -5.17
C GLY A 126 1.36 1.67 -5.26
N ALA A 127 2.56 1.11 -5.08
CA ALA A 127 2.78 -0.32 -5.04
C ALA A 127 2.03 -1.01 -3.88
N ASP A 128 1.78 -0.27 -2.80
CA ASP A 128 1.00 -0.71 -1.64
C ASP A 128 -0.47 -1.00 -1.97
N TYR A 129 -1.02 -0.40 -3.00
CA TYR A 129 -2.38 -0.68 -3.48
C TYR A 129 -2.52 -2.14 -3.95
N TYR A 130 -1.45 -2.71 -4.53
CA TYR A 130 -1.42 -4.05 -5.07
C TYR A 130 -1.24 -5.18 -4.03
N TYR A 131 -1.22 -4.89 -2.75
CA TYR A 131 -1.41 -5.94 -1.75
C TYR A 131 -2.82 -6.55 -1.82
N PHE A 132 -3.80 -5.77 -2.26
CA PHE A 132 -5.22 -6.13 -2.24
C PHE A 132 -5.82 -6.43 -3.61
N GLU A 133 -5.08 -6.19 -4.68
CA GLU A 133 -5.53 -6.46 -6.05
C GLU A 133 -4.36 -6.76 -6.99
N THR A 134 -4.63 -7.47 -8.08
CA THR A 134 -3.62 -7.83 -9.08
C THR A 134 -3.42 -6.68 -10.07
N PRO A 135 -2.18 -6.29 -10.44
CA PRO A 135 -1.90 -5.15 -11.33
C PRO A 135 -2.10 -5.47 -12.82
N VAL A 136 -3.16 -6.20 -13.16
CA VAL A 136 -3.45 -6.58 -14.56
C VAL A 136 -3.63 -5.34 -15.45
N GLY A 137 -2.92 -5.31 -16.58
CA GLY A 137 -2.98 -4.19 -17.53
C GLY A 137 -2.28 -2.91 -17.07
N LYS A 138 -1.64 -2.91 -15.91
CA LYS A 138 -0.85 -1.77 -15.43
C LYS A 138 0.60 -1.90 -15.90
N GLN A 139 1.21 -0.77 -16.23
CA GLN A 139 2.59 -0.69 -16.70
C GLN A 139 3.53 -0.05 -15.70
N LYS A 140 3.01 0.77 -14.79
CA LYS A 140 3.80 1.51 -13.81
C LYS A 140 3.08 1.59 -12.46
N THR A 141 3.89 1.68 -11.41
CA THR A 141 3.43 1.96 -10.04
C THR A 141 4.42 2.87 -9.33
N TYR A 142 4.01 3.44 -8.21
CA TYR A 142 4.85 4.31 -7.41
C TYR A 142 5.32 3.62 -6.13
N ALA A 143 6.62 3.58 -5.90
CA ALA A 143 7.20 3.03 -4.68
C ALA A 143 7.31 4.10 -3.59
N LEU A 144 6.42 4.08 -2.61
CA LEU A 144 6.44 5.00 -1.46
C LEU A 144 7.79 4.95 -0.71
N ALA A 145 8.37 3.76 -0.54
CA ALA A 145 9.63 3.57 0.18
C ALA A 145 10.82 4.32 -0.44
N THR A 146 10.77 4.59 -1.73
CA THR A 146 11.91 5.16 -2.49
C THR A 146 11.59 6.46 -3.21
N GLY A 147 10.30 6.82 -3.33
CA GLY A 147 9.87 8.03 -4.02
C GLY A 147 10.06 7.98 -5.53
N ILE A 148 10.02 6.79 -6.15
CA ILE A 148 10.25 6.60 -7.59
C ILE A 148 9.13 5.81 -8.27
N MET A 149 9.04 5.95 -9.60
CA MET A 149 8.19 5.09 -10.42
C MET A 149 8.89 3.76 -10.69
N LEU A 150 8.16 2.66 -10.58
CA LEU A 150 8.57 1.31 -10.95
C LEU A 150 7.85 0.90 -12.23
N ASP A 151 8.51 0.13 -13.08
CA ASP A 151 7.87 -0.56 -14.19
C ASP A 151 7.24 -1.85 -13.68
N ILE A 152 6.03 -2.16 -14.17
CA ILE A 152 5.33 -3.42 -13.90
C ILE A 152 5.49 -4.30 -15.13
N VAL A 153 6.22 -5.40 -14.99
CA VAL A 153 6.44 -6.39 -16.04
C VAL A 153 5.67 -7.66 -15.69
N ASN A 154 4.72 -8.01 -16.55
CA ASN A 154 3.97 -9.26 -16.40
C ASN A 154 4.88 -10.44 -16.76
N ASN A 155 5.07 -11.38 -15.83
CA ASN A 155 5.83 -12.60 -16.03
C ASN A 155 4.92 -13.77 -16.43
N ASN A 156 3.71 -13.82 -15.85
CA ASN A 156 2.60 -14.73 -16.18
C ASN A 156 1.32 -14.22 -15.48
N ASP A 157 0.20 -14.94 -15.63
CA ASP A 157 -1.12 -14.49 -15.12
C ASP A 157 -1.16 -14.20 -13.62
N GLN A 158 -0.19 -14.69 -12.84
CA GLN A 158 -0.17 -14.57 -11.37
C GLN A 158 1.11 -13.92 -10.84
N THR A 159 2.13 -13.67 -11.68
CA THR A 159 3.40 -13.11 -11.22
C THR A 159 3.80 -11.87 -12.01
N PHE A 160 4.27 -10.86 -11.28
CA PHE A 160 4.69 -9.56 -11.82
C PHE A 160 6.03 -9.16 -11.22
N TYR A 161 6.91 -8.61 -12.04
CA TYR A 161 8.08 -7.89 -11.53
C TYR A 161 7.76 -6.41 -11.42
N PHE A 162 8.10 -5.83 -10.26
CA PHE A 162 8.16 -4.39 -10.09
C PHE A 162 9.63 -4.00 -10.13
N GLU A 163 10.03 -3.22 -11.15
CA GLU A 163 11.45 -3.02 -11.43
C GLU A 163 11.83 -1.57 -11.70
N HIS A 164 13.06 -1.23 -11.32
CA HIS A 164 13.70 0.05 -11.64
C HIS A 164 15.22 -0.12 -11.61
N ASP A 165 15.90 0.37 -12.64
CA ASP A 165 17.37 0.33 -12.77
C ASP A 165 17.97 -1.07 -12.47
N GLY A 166 17.34 -2.11 -13.00
CA GLY A 166 17.79 -3.50 -12.88
C GLY A 166 17.53 -4.15 -11.53
N LYS A 167 16.92 -3.44 -10.56
CA LYS A 167 16.41 -4.04 -9.33
C LYS A 167 14.99 -4.52 -9.56
N LYS A 168 14.72 -5.75 -9.12
CA LYS A 168 13.43 -6.41 -9.34
C LYS A 168 12.87 -6.94 -8.02
N GLU A 169 11.58 -6.73 -7.83
CA GLU A 169 10.78 -7.36 -6.79
C GLU A 169 9.79 -8.30 -7.48
N LEU A 170 9.71 -9.55 -7.04
CA LEU A 170 8.76 -10.51 -7.59
C LEU A 170 7.51 -10.54 -6.72
N HIS A 171 6.39 -10.23 -7.33
CA HIS A 171 5.07 -10.24 -6.71
C HIS A 171 4.25 -11.41 -7.25
N THR A 172 3.84 -12.35 -6.38
CA THR A 172 2.99 -13.49 -6.72
C THR A 172 1.59 -13.27 -6.13
N PHE A 173 0.58 -13.43 -6.95
CA PHE A 173 -0.82 -13.21 -6.58
C PHE A 173 -1.59 -14.53 -6.52
N ALA A 174 -2.52 -14.62 -5.58
CA ALA A 174 -3.49 -15.70 -5.48
C ALA A 174 -4.84 -15.14 -5.06
N ASN A 175 -5.92 -15.57 -5.72
CA ASN A 175 -7.28 -15.08 -5.45
C ASN A 175 -7.40 -13.55 -5.46
N GLY A 176 -6.72 -12.90 -6.40
CA GLY A 176 -6.78 -11.45 -6.62
C GLY A 176 -6.01 -10.60 -5.61
N ARG A 177 -5.22 -11.19 -4.70
CA ARG A 177 -4.39 -10.48 -3.71
C ARG A 177 -2.96 -10.99 -3.70
N LEU A 178 -2.04 -10.18 -3.22
CA LEU A 178 -0.64 -10.57 -3.06
C LEU A 178 -0.53 -11.74 -2.07
N SER A 179 0.08 -12.84 -2.50
CA SER A 179 0.32 -14.03 -1.68
C SER A 179 1.78 -14.17 -1.26
N GLU A 180 2.70 -13.73 -2.11
CA GLU A 180 4.14 -13.77 -1.86
C GLU A 180 4.83 -12.56 -2.51
N LEU A 181 5.80 -11.97 -1.80
CA LEU A 181 6.65 -10.89 -2.26
C LEU A 181 8.11 -11.28 -2.00
N GLU A 182 8.93 -11.26 -3.05
CA GLU A 182 10.37 -11.46 -2.93
C GLU A 182 11.13 -10.16 -3.25
N ILE A 183 11.93 -9.71 -2.30
CA ILE A 183 12.79 -8.54 -2.45
C ILE A 183 14.25 -9.00 -2.40
N SER A 184 14.93 -8.88 -3.52
CA SER A 184 16.33 -9.29 -3.63
C SER A 184 17.27 -8.16 -3.21
N HIS A 185 18.12 -8.44 -2.23
CA HIS A 185 19.25 -7.62 -1.84
C HIS A 185 20.55 -8.26 -2.30
N ARG A 186 21.63 -7.50 -2.30
CA ARG A 186 22.96 -7.97 -2.77
C ARG A 186 23.41 -9.28 -2.12
N LEU A 187 23.08 -9.51 -0.84
CA LEU A 187 23.58 -10.63 -0.05
C LEU A 187 22.51 -11.66 0.29
N TYR A 188 21.23 -11.31 0.19
CA TYR A 188 20.10 -12.17 0.56
C TYR A 188 18.83 -11.72 -0.13
N THR A 189 17.85 -12.60 -0.14
CA THR A 189 16.47 -12.29 -0.53
C THR A 189 15.59 -12.39 0.70
N VAL A 190 14.71 -11.39 0.88
CA VAL A 190 13.62 -11.45 1.85
C VAL A 190 12.38 -11.92 1.12
N THR A 191 11.74 -12.97 1.62
CA THR A 191 10.48 -13.47 1.08
C THR A 191 9.38 -13.26 2.12
N PHE A 192 8.35 -12.51 1.76
CA PHE A 192 7.14 -12.34 2.56
C PHE A 192 6.07 -13.28 2.04
N LYS A 193 5.49 -14.10 2.91
CA LYS A 193 4.41 -15.04 2.58
C LYS A 193 3.18 -14.74 3.40
N ILE A 194 2.02 -14.66 2.71
CA ILE A 194 0.75 -14.39 3.39
C ILE A 194 0.47 -15.48 4.44
N ARG A 195 0.12 -15.05 5.63
CA ARG A 195 -0.29 -15.95 6.71
C ARG A 195 -1.72 -16.44 6.43
N LYS A 196 -1.92 -17.74 6.50
CA LYS A 196 -3.23 -18.40 6.29
C LYS A 196 -4.09 -18.31 7.54
#